data_476d1eae4cce13d3ad23166a139d0437
#
_entry.id   476d1eae4cce13d3ad23166a139d0437
#
_cell.length_a   1.000
_cell.length_b   1.000
_cell.length_c   1.000
_cell.angle_alpha   90.00
_cell.angle_beta   90.00
_cell.angle_gamma   90.00
#
_symmetry.space_group_name_H-M   'P 1'
#
loop_
_entity.id
_entity.type
_entity.pdbx_description
1 polymer ?
#
loop_
_entity_poly.entity_id
_entity_poly.type
_entity_poly.pdbx_seq_one_letter_code
_entity_poly.pdbx_strand_id
1 'polypeptide(L)'
;MPRAARPARRRRDAATSQAAILDAAEVLLASGGASGIRLQQVAADAGVSHPTVLHHFGSREGLIEAVVARALRAIHTDLVAAIQASSGGEEPLAELLESVFAALTRTGHARVMLWLALEGHSVDAAEVRLSDVVDAAHALRTSKARGRGARAPGREDTARTVVLAALGLVAGAVMLPSLLENAGLPGDEAGGKRFRAWLARVLRAHLEAPAPSAP
;
A
#
# COMPACT_ATOMS: atom_id res chain seq x y z
N MET A 1 -31.81 -37.75 10.47
CA MET A 1 -30.54 -37.34 11.08
C MET A 1 -29.88 -36.32 10.19
N PRO A 2 -29.86 -35.02 10.49
CA PRO A 2 -29.17 -34.03 9.67
C PRO A 2 -27.74 -33.85 10.20
N ARG A 3 -26.72 -34.20 9.39
CA ARG A 3 -25.30 -34.00 9.68
C ARG A 3 -24.64 -33.13 8.62
N ALA A 4 -25.10 -31.88 8.42
CA ALA A 4 -24.60 -30.99 7.40
C ALA A 4 -24.00 -29.67 7.93
N ALA A 5 -23.66 -29.55 9.22
CA ALA A 5 -23.19 -28.31 9.83
C ALA A 5 -21.65 -28.21 10.01
N ARG A 6 -20.86 -29.24 9.65
CA ARG A 6 -19.43 -29.30 9.92
C ARG A 6 -18.53 -28.40 9.04
N PRO A 7 -18.74 -28.22 7.73
CA PRO A 7 -17.80 -27.45 6.89
C PRO A 7 -17.87 -25.92 7.10
N ALA A 8 -19.07 -25.37 7.34
CA ALA A 8 -19.24 -23.93 7.51
C ALA A 8 -18.73 -23.41 8.87
N ARG A 9 -18.84 -24.21 9.93
CA ARG A 9 -18.28 -23.89 11.25
C ARG A 9 -16.75 -23.94 11.23
N ARG A 10 -16.16 -24.98 10.62
CA ARG A 10 -14.70 -25.14 10.51
C ARG A 10 -14.06 -24.03 9.66
N ARG A 11 -14.74 -23.54 8.59
CA ARG A 11 -14.29 -22.39 7.81
C ARG A 11 -14.33 -21.08 8.62
N ARG A 12 -15.37 -20.85 9.42
CA ARG A 12 -15.45 -19.68 10.31
C ARG A 12 -14.37 -19.71 11.37
N ASP A 13 -14.16 -20.86 12.03
CA ASP A 13 -13.13 -21.03 13.03
C ASP A 13 -11.72 -20.79 12.44
N ALA A 14 -11.46 -21.26 11.21
CA ALA A 14 -10.20 -21.02 10.50
C ALA A 14 -10.00 -19.56 10.13
N ALA A 15 -11.03 -18.87 9.60
CA ALA A 15 -10.95 -17.44 9.27
C ALA A 15 -10.76 -16.57 10.52
N THR A 16 -11.42 -16.91 11.63
CA THR A 16 -11.25 -16.23 12.91
C THR A 16 -9.84 -16.41 13.45
N SER A 17 -9.28 -17.62 13.36
CA SER A 17 -7.91 -17.91 13.78
C SER A 17 -6.90 -17.16 12.91
N GLN A 18 -7.09 -17.13 11.60
CA GLN A 18 -6.23 -16.40 10.68
C GLN A 18 -6.22 -14.88 10.97
N ALA A 19 -7.39 -14.29 11.22
CA ALA A 19 -7.49 -12.88 11.59
C ALA A 19 -6.74 -12.57 12.89
N ALA A 20 -6.96 -13.37 13.93
CA ALA A 20 -6.29 -13.20 15.22
C ALA A 20 -4.76 -13.32 15.12
N ILE A 21 -4.25 -14.24 14.30
CA ILE A 21 -2.81 -14.39 14.04
C ILE A 21 -2.26 -13.14 13.35
N LEU A 22 -2.96 -12.62 12.32
CA LEU A 22 -2.54 -11.42 11.61
C LEU A 22 -2.56 -10.18 12.52
N ASP A 23 -3.56 -10.05 13.41
CA ASP A 23 -3.65 -8.94 14.37
C ASP A 23 -2.48 -8.96 15.36
N ALA A 24 -2.18 -10.13 15.95
CA ALA A 24 -1.04 -10.32 16.83
C ALA A 24 0.30 -10.02 16.12
N ALA A 25 0.46 -10.51 14.91
CA ALA A 25 1.67 -10.26 14.11
C ALA A 25 1.84 -8.78 13.74
N GLU A 26 0.76 -8.06 13.44
CA GLU A 26 0.80 -6.62 13.13
C GLU A 26 1.30 -5.79 14.32
N VAL A 27 0.85 -6.09 15.54
CA VAL A 27 1.33 -5.43 16.76
C VAL A 27 2.83 -5.63 16.95
N LEU A 28 3.33 -6.86 16.78
CA LEU A 28 4.75 -7.17 16.89
C LEU A 28 5.57 -6.53 15.77
N LEU A 29 5.03 -6.47 14.57
CA LEU A 29 5.65 -5.81 13.43
C LEU A 29 5.82 -4.31 13.66
N ALA A 30 4.78 -3.65 14.20
CA ALA A 30 4.79 -2.23 14.49
C ALA A 30 5.83 -1.86 15.56
N SER A 31 6.04 -2.72 16.56
CA SER A 31 6.96 -2.47 17.67
C SER A 31 8.41 -2.87 17.39
N GLY A 32 8.63 -3.99 16.68
CA GLY A 32 9.95 -4.60 16.50
C GLY A 32 10.40 -4.78 15.04
N GLY A 33 9.59 -4.33 14.08
CA GLY A 33 9.85 -4.56 12.66
C GLY A 33 9.81 -6.05 12.30
N ALA A 34 10.30 -6.40 11.11
CA ALA A 34 10.34 -7.80 10.65
C ALA A 34 11.15 -8.71 11.59
N SER A 35 12.25 -8.21 12.18
CA SER A 35 13.08 -8.99 13.12
C SER A 35 12.38 -9.29 14.46
N GLY A 36 11.37 -8.51 14.83
CA GLY A 36 10.57 -8.71 16.04
C GLY A 36 9.56 -9.85 15.94
N ILE A 37 9.25 -10.32 14.74
CA ILE A 37 8.28 -11.41 14.55
C ILE A 37 8.86 -12.75 14.96
N ARG A 38 8.28 -13.34 16.00
CA ARG A 38 8.57 -14.71 16.47
C ARG A 38 7.27 -15.50 16.44
N LEU A 39 7.22 -16.58 15.64
CA LEU A 39 5.98 -17.36 15.44
C LEU A 39 5.40 -17.91 16.76
N GLN A 40 6.26 -18.26 17.73
CA GLN A 40 5.80 -18.70 19.06
C GLN A 40 5.09 -17.59 19.82
N GLN A 41 5.63 -16.35 19.77
CA GLN A 41 5.00 -15.21 20.43
C GLN A 41 3.67 -14.86 19.74
N VAL A 42 3.65 -14.82 18.41
CA VAL A 42 2.42 -14.60 17.64
C VAL A 42 1.35 -15.65 17.99
N ALA A 43 1.73 -16.92 18.11
CA ALA A 43 0.82 -18.00 18.48
C ALA A 43 0.24 -17.79 19.89
N ALA A 44 1.08 -17.41 20.85
CA ALA A 44 0.67 -17.13 22.22
C ALA A 44 -0.31 -15.93 22.28
N ASP A 45 0.03 -14.83 21.60
CA ASP A 45 -0.78 -13.60 21.59
C ASP A 45 -2.11 -13.80 20.86
N ALA A 46 -2.13 -14.63 19.81
CA ALA A 46 -3.34 -14.99 19.06
C ALA A 46 -4.19 -16.10 19.75
N GLY A 47 -3.71 -16.69 20.84
CA GLY A 47 -4.40 -17.79 21.53
C GLY A 47 -4.50 -19.08 20.72
N VAL A 48 -3.53 -19.35 19.84
CA VAL A 48 -3.47 -20.54 18.99
C VAL A 48 -2.16 -21.31 19.21
N SER A 49 -2.08 -22.52 18.65
CA SER A 49 -0.82 -23.28 18.71
C SER A 49 0.17 -22.82 17.62
N HIS A 50 1.49 -22.95 17.87
CA HIS A 50 2.52 -22.69 16.85
C HIS A 50 2.30 -23.49 15.54
N PRO A 51 1.97 -24.81 15.59
CA PRO A 51 1.59 -25.53 14.37
C PRO A 51 0.40 -24.93 13.61
N THR A 52 -0.54 -24.30 14.29
CA THR A 52 -1.67 -23.62 13.67
C THR A 52 -1.20 -22.40 12.85
N VAL A 53 -0.26 -21.63 13.37
CA VAL A 53 0.34 -20.50 12.63
C VAL A 53 1.05 -21.00 11.37
N LEU A 54 1.89 -22.04 11.50
CA LEU A 54 2.57 -22.66 10.36
C LEU A 54 1.59 -23.27 9.35
N HIS A 55 0.49 -23.84 9.81
CA HIS A 55 -0.54 -24.37 8.90
C HIS A 55 -1.18 -23.27 8.04
N HIS A 56 -1.39 -22.07 8.60
CA HIS A 56 -2.00 -20.96 7.85
C HIS A 56 -1.03 -20.23 6.94
N PHE A 57 0.23 -20.05 7.35
CA PHE A 57 1.16 -19.14 6.71
C PHE A 57 2.45 -19.80 6.18
N GLY A 58 2.66 -21.08 6.47
CA GLY A 58 3.80 -21.86 6.02
C GLY A 58 5.12 -21.53 6.72
N SER A 59 5.49 -20.25 6.77
CA SER A 59 6.73 -19.77 7.35
C SER A 59 6.54 -18.45 8.09
N ARG A 60 7.62 -17.95 8.72
CA ARG A 60 7.68 -16.62 9.30
C ARG A 60 7.55 -15.54 8.24
N GLU A 61 8.24 -15.71 7.13
CA GLU A 61 8.21 -14.81 5.98
C GLU A 61 6.80 -14.76 5.36
N GLY A 62 6.16 -15.92 5.17
CA GLY A 62 4.77 -15.99 4.68
C GLY A 62 3.76 -15.30 5.62
N LEU A 63 3.98 -15.35 6.93
CA LEU A 63 3.18 -14.55 7.87
C LEU A 63 3.40 -13.06 7.68
N ILE A 64 4.65 -12.61 7.55
CA ILE A 64 5.00 -11.21 7.33
C ILE A 64 4.41 -10.72 6.01
N GLU A 65 4.53 -11.48 4.93
CA GLU A 65 3.91 -11.19 3.63
C GLU A 65 2.40 -11.01 3.75
N ALA A 66 1.73 -11.91 4.48
CA ALA A 66 0.29 -11.83 4.68
C ALA A 66 -0.17 -10.60 5.49
N VAL A 67 0.61 -10.17 6.50
CA VAL A 67 0.36 -8.91 7.23
C VAL A 67 0.47 -7.73 6.30
N VAL A 68 1.55 -7.64 5.52
CA VAL A 68 1.77 -6.55 4.56
C VAL A 68 0.69 -6.56 3.48
N ALA A 69 0.35 -7.72 2.92
CA ALA A 69 -0.70 -7.86 1.93
C ALA A 69 -2.07 -7.36 2.46
N ARG A 70 -2.40 -7.67 3.73
CA ARG A 70 -3.63 -7.16 4.38
C ARG A 70 -3.63 -5.64 4.46
N ALA A 71 -2.54 -5.03 4.88
CA ALA A 71 -2.41 -3.58 4.95
C ALA A 71 -2.51 -2.91 3.58
N LEU A 72 -1.84 -3.48 2.57
CA LEU A 72 -1.88 -2.97 1.21
C LEU A 72 -3.27 -3.08 0.59
N ARG A 73 -4.04 -4.14 0.89
CA ARG A 73 -5.44 -4.26 0.44
C ARG A 73 -6.31 -3.14 0.98
N ALA A 74 -6.16 -2.78 2.27
CA ALA A 74 -6.90 -1.66 2.85
C ALA A 74 -6.54 -0.35 2.16
N ILE A 75 -5.24 -0.05 2.02
CA ILE A 75 -4.75 1.14 1.32
C ILE A 75 -5.26 1.18 -0.12
N HIS A 76 -5.21 0.07 -0.83
CA HIS A 76 -5.68 -0.04 -2.23
C HIS A 76 -7.17 0.27 -2.34
N THR A 77 -7.98 -0.31 -1.48
CA THR A 77 -9.44 -0.09 -1.47
C THR A 77 -9.77 1.39 -1.24
N ASP A 78 -9.15 1.99 -0.24
CA ASP A 78 -9.35 3.40 0.10
C ASP A 78 -8.85 4.32 -1.03
N LEU A 79 -7.70 3.99 -1.63
CA LEU A 79 -7.11 4.76 -2.73
C LEU A 79 -8.00 4.74 -3.98
N VAL A 80 -8.49 3.57 -4.40
CA VAL A 80 -9.37 3.44 -5.56
C VAL A 80 -10.70 4.17 -5.30
N ALA A 81 -11.28 4.02 -4.11
CA ALA A 81 -12.50 4.72 -3.73
C ALA A 81 -12.32 6.24 -3.75
N ALA A 82 -11.21 6.76 -3.20
CA ALA A 82 -10.92 8.19 -3.19
C ALA A 82 -10.71 8.75 -4.61
N ILE A 83 -10.03 8.02 -5.50
CA ILE A 83 -9.87 8.42 -6.90
C ILE A 83 -11.22 8.47 -7.61
N GLN A 84 -12.07 7.46 -7.40
CA GLN A 84 -13.39 7.38 -8.02
C GLN A 84 -14.35 8.47 -7.51
N ALA A 85 -14.27 8.82 -6.23
CA ALA A 85 -15.06 9.89 -5.61
C ALA A 85 -14.57 11.30 -5.99
N SER A 86 -13.32 11.41 -6.52
CA SER A 86 -12.72 12.69 -6.85
C SER A 86 -13.41 13.35 -8.04
N SER A 87 -14.09 14.46 -7.79
CA SER A 87 -14.66 15.34 -8.82
C SER A 87 -13.62 16.25 -9.48
N GLY A 88 -12.34 16.10 -9.14
CA GLY A 88 -11.23 16.75 -9.83
C GLY A 88 -10.80 18.13 -9.33
N GLY A 89 -11.10 18.48 -8.09
CA GLY A 89 -10.59 19.70 -7.42
C GLY A 89 -9.08 19.64 -7.14
N GLU A 90 -8.50 20.77 -6.75
CA GLU A 90 -7.04 20.93 -6.59
C GLU A 90 -6.43 20.21 -5.38
N GLU A 91 -7.18 19.99 -4.32
CA GLU A 91 -6.75 19.45 -3.03
C GLU A 91 -6.57 17.92 -2.95
N PRO A 92 -7.31 17.09 -3.72
CA PRO A 92 -7.40 15.65 -3.45
C PRO A 92 -6.08 14.88 -3.58
N LEU A 93 -5.16 15.29 -4.48
CA LEU A 93 -3.94 14.50 -4.72
C LEU A 93 -2.93 14.60 -3.58
N ALA A 94 -2.75 15.79 -3.01
CA ALA A 94 -1.81 15.97 -1.89
C ALA A 94 -2.31 15.25 -0.63
N GLU A 95 -3.61 15.37 -0.33
CA GLU A 95 -4.24 14.67 0.79
C GLU A 95 -4.21 13.16 0.59
N LEU A 96 -4.43 12.69 -0.63
CA LEU A 96 -4.37 11.29 -0.99
C LEU A 96 -2.95 10.72 -0.77
N LEU A 97 -1.91 11.41 -1.23
CA LEU A 97 -0.52 11.00 -1.02
C LEU A 97 -0.14 11.01 0.47
N GLU A 98 -0.59 12.00 1.24
CA GLU A 98 -0.39 12.04 2.69
C GLU A 98 -1.10 10.88 3.40
N SER A 99 -2.34 10.56 3.02
CA SER A 99 -3.10 9.44 3.59
C SER A 99 -2.40 8.11 3.34
N VAL A 100 -1.97 7.86 2.11
CA VAL A 100 -1.21 6.64 1.75
C VAL A 100 0.13 6.59 2.48
N PHE A 101 0.86 7.71 2.55
CA PHE A 101 2.13 7.78 3.27
C PHE A 101 1.95 7.50 4.77
N ALA A 102 0.94 8.10 5.40
CA ALA A 102 0.62 7.86 6.81
C ALA A 102 0.26 6.39 7.06
N ALA A 103 -0.50 5.75 6.17
CA ALA A 103 -0.84 4.34 6.27
C ALA A 103 0.40 3.43 6.14
N LEU A 104 1.34 3.75 5.24
CA LEU A 104 2.58 3.00 5.03
C LEU A 104 3.59 3.17 6.18
N THR A 105 3.59 4.33 6.86
CA THR A 105 4.58 4.65 7.90
C THR A 105 4.11 4.30 9.31
N ARG A 106 2.82 4.45 9.61
CA ARG A 106 2.25 4.28 10.95
C ARG A 106 2.59 2.93 11.60
N THR A 107 2.58 1.85 10.83
CA THR A 107 2.88 0.48 11.26
C THR A 107 4.19 -0.05 10.69
N GLY A 108 5.00 0.81 10.04
CA GLY A 108 6.28 0.41 9.47
C GLY A 108 6.19 -0.46 8.20
N HIS A 109 5.03 -0.56 7.58
CA HIS A 109 4.82 -1.43 6.41
C HIS A 109 5.77 -1.12 5.25
N ALA A 110 6.07 0.16 4.97
CA ALA A 110 7.01 0.52 3.92
C ALA A 110 8.40 -0.08 4.15
N ARG A 111 8.90 -0.07 5.39
CA ARG A 111 10.19 -0.68 5.75
C ARG A 111 10.19 -2.18 5.53
N VAL A 112 9.09 -2.84 5.91
CA VAL A 112 8.94 -4.29 5.74
C VAL A 112 8.81 -4.66 4.27
N MET A 113 8.10 -3.88 3.46
CA MET A 113 8.04 -4.07 2.01
C MET A 113 9.42 -4.01 1.36
N LEU A 114 10.24 -3.03 1.74
CA LEU A 114 11.62 -2.93 1.23
C LEU A 114 12.48 -4.10 1.71
N TRP A 115 12.33 -4.53 2.96
CA TRP A 115 13.05 -5.70 3.47
C TRP A 115 12.64 -6.99 2.71
N LEU A 116 11.35 -7.24 2.52
CA LEU A 116 10.86 -8.37 1.73
C LEU A 116 11.44 -8.35 0.30
N ALA A 117 11.43 -7.20 -0.34
CA ALA A 117 11.97 -7.05 -1.70
C ALA A 117 13.48 -7.35 -1.76
N LEU A 118 14.26 -6.95 -0.74
CA LEU A 118 15.70 -7.24 -0.65
C LEU A 118 15.98 -8.73 -0.40
N GLU A 119 15.11 -9.42 0.34
CA GLU A 119 15.20 -10.87 0.57
C GLU A 119 14.69 -11.70 -0.62
N GLY A 120 14.27 -11.06 -1.71
CA GLY A 120 13.72 -11.72 -2.89
C GLY A 120 12.27 -12.20 -2.74
N HIS A 121 11.61 -11.80 -1.67
CA HIS A 121 10.19 -12.05 -1.47
C HIS A 121 9.36 -10.97 -2.17
N SER A 122 8.31 -11.37 -2.84
CA SER A 122 7.31 -10.44 -3.38
C SER A 122 6.05 -10.54 -2.52
N VAL A 123 5.54 -9.41 -2.06
CA VAL A 123 4.15 -9.38 -1.58
C VAL A 123 3.30 -9.81 -2.77
N ASP A 124 2.58 -10.92 -2.64
CA ASP A 124 1.78 -11.44 -3.75
C ASP A 124 0.79 -10.37 -4.22
N ALA A 125 1.10 -9.82 -5.38
CA ALA A 125 0.33 -8.75 -5.99
C ALA A 125 -1.02 -9.23 -6.55
N ALA A 126 -1.34 -10.53 -6.43
CA ALA A 126 -2.57 -11.09 -6.96
C ALA A 126 -3.82 -10.43 -6.36
N GLU A 127 -3.73 -9.97 -5.11
CA GLU A 127 -4.83 -9.33 -4.40
C GLU A 127 -4.73 -7.80 -4.34
N VAL A 128 -3.57 -7.20 -4.66
CA VAL A 128 -3.33 -5.74 -4.66
C VAL A 128 -2.77 -5.32 -6.00
N ARG A 129 -3.67 -5.10 -6.94
CA ARG A 129 -3.26 -4.75 -8.31
C ARG A 129 -3.09 -3.25 -8.45
N LEU A 130 -1.85 -2.82 -8.58
CA LEU A 130 -1.56 -1.43 -8.95
C LEU A 130 -2.26 -1.03 -10.27
N SER A 131 -2.57 -2.02 -11.13
CA SER A 131 -3.36 -1.83 -12.35
C SER A 131 -4.74 -1.22 -12.08
N ASP A 132 -5.39 -1.58 -10.98
CA ASP A 132 -6.74 -1.07 -10.66
C ASP A 132 -6.67 0.42 -10.27
N VAL A 133 -5.60 0.82 -9.57
CA VAL A 133 -5.29 2.23 -9.28
C VAL A 133 -5.01 2.99 -10.59
N VAL A 134 -4.23 2.39 -11.48
CA VAL A 134 -3.95 2.94 -12.82
C VAL A 134 -5.23 3.13 -13.60
N ASP A 135 -6.11 2.14 -13.62
CA ASP A 135 -7.36 2.18 -14.38
C ASP A 135 -8.33 3.24 -13.81
N ALA A 136 -8.45 3.35 -12.50
CA ALA A 136 -9.24 4.41 -11.86
C ALA A 136 -8.66 5.81 -12.17
N ALA A 137 -7.36 5.99 -12.03
CA ALA A 137 -6.70 7.26 -12.35
C ALA A 137 -6.80 7.61 -13.84
N HIS A 138 -6.67 6.62 -14.73
CA HIS A 138 -6.78 6.82 -16.18
C HIS A 138 -8.20 7.19 -16.59
N ALA A 139 -9.22 6.54 -16.02
CA ALA A 139 -10.61 6.90 -16.26
C ALA A 139 -10.91 8.34 -15.85
N LEU A 140 -10.43 8.79 -14.69
CA LEU A 140 -10.56 10.17 -14.23
C LEU A 140 -9.87 11.16 -15.18
N ARG A 141 -8.62 10.87 -15.60
CA ARG A 141 -7.87 11.71 -16.56
C ARG A 141 -8.61 11.83 -17.90
N THR A 142 -9.10 10.71 -18.42
CA THR A 142 -9.82 10.65 -19.70
C THR A 142 -11.12 11.44 -19.64
N SER A 143 -11.87 11.33 -18.53
CA SER A 143 -13.09 12.12 -18.32
C SER A 143 -12.80 13.62 -18.31
N LYS A 144 -11.77 14.06 -17.58
CA LYS A 144 -11.35 15.47 -17.54
C LYS A 144 -10.89 15.99 -18.90
N ALA A 145 -10.12 15.19 -19.65
CA ALA A 145 -9.67 15.58 -20.99
C ALA A 145 -10.85 15.79 -21.94
N ARG A 146 -11.85 14.88 -21.92
CA ARG A 146 -13.09 15.02 -22.69
C ARG A 146 -13.85 16.29 -22.32
N GLY A 147 -14.01 16.58 -21.04
CA GLY A 147 -14.69 17.80 -20.57
C GLY A 147 -14.01 19.10 -21.02
N ARG A 148 -12.72 19.06 -21.33
CA ARG A 148 -11.93 20.18 -21.85
C ARG A 148 -11.78 20.19 -23.38
N GLY A 149 -12.35 19.23 -24.10
CA GLY A 149 -12.14 19.03 -25.55
C GLY A 149 -10.70 18.64 -25.91
N ALA A 150 -9.93 18.13 -24.94
CA ALA A 150 -8.54 17.74 -25.13
C ALA A 150 -8.40 16.25 -25.49
N ARG A 151 -7.28 15.90 -26.13
CA ARG A 151 -6.95 14.50 -26.42
C ARG A 151 -6.80 13.71 -25.12
N ALA A 152 -7.37 12.51 -25.07
CA ALA A 152 -7.21 11.62 -23.93
C ALA A 152 -5.73 11.22 -23.75
N PRO A 153 -5.22 11.19 -22.51
CA PRO A 153 -3.86 10.74 -22.22
C PRO A 153 -3.71 9.25 -22.49
N GLY A 154 -2.48 8.79 -22.73
CA GLY A 154 -2.17 7.36 -22.84
C GLY A 154 -2.27 6.66 -21.48
N ARG A 155 -2.76 5.41 -21.46
CA ARG A 155 -2.81 4.60 -20.22
C ARG A 155 -1.40 4.32 -19.66
N GLU A 156 -0.44 4.11 -20.54
CA GLU A 156 0.97 3.85 -20.17
C GLU A 156 1.58 5.05 -19.41
N ASP A 157 1.30 6.27 -19.86
CA ASP A 157 1.72 7.49 -19.17
C ASP A 157 1.12 7.58 -17.75
N THR A 158 -0.17 7.25 -17.61
CA THR A 158 -0.81 7.17 -16.29
C THR A 158 -0.16 6.10 -15.42
N ALA A 159 0.15 4.93 -15.99
CA ALA A 159 0.81 3.85 -15.25
C ALA A 159 2.20 4.26 -14.74
N ARG A 160 3.01 4.91 -15.57
CA ARG A 160 4.33 5.43 -15.16
C ARG A 160 4.19 6.45 -14.01
N THR A 161 3.19 7.32 -14.08
CA THR A 161 2.93 8.33 -13.04
C THR A 161 2.54 7.67 -11.70
N VAL A 162 1.66 6.66 -11.74
CA VAL A 162 1.26 5.90 -10.55
C VAL A 162 2.46 5.15 -9.96
N VAL A 163 3.29 4.51 -10.80
CA VAL A 163 4.52 3.83 -10.35
C VAL A 163 5.49 4.81 -9.70
N LEU A 164 5.68 6.01 -10.28
CA LEU A 164 6.55 7.04 -9.70
C LEU A 164 6.02 7.51 -8.34
N ALA A 165 4.72 7.72 -8.20
CA ALA A 165 4.09 8.05 -6.93
C ALA A 165 4.31 6.95 -5.87
N ALA A 166 4.08 5.69 -6.23
CA ALA A 166 4.28 4.54 -5.35
C ALA A 166 5.73 4.42 -4.89
N LEU A 167 6.71 4.53 -5.80
CA LEU A 167 8.13 4.54 -5.48
C LEU A 167 8.49 5.70 -4.54
N GLY A 168 8.00 6.92 -4.82
CA GLY A 168 8.23 8.09 -3.99
C GLY A 168 7.68 7.94 -2.57
N LEU A 169 6.52 7.29 -2.41
CA LEU A 169 5.92 7.06 -1.09
C LEU A 169 6.63 5.94 -0.32
N VAL A 170 6.86 4.79 -0.94
CA VAL A 170 7.47 3.63 -0.27
C VAL A 170 8.94 3.89 0.07
N ALA A 171 9.76 4.30 -0.90
CA ALA A 171 11.15 4.63 -0.65
C ALA A 171 11.28 5.89 0.22
N GLY A 172 10.42 6.87 0.02
CA GLY A 172 10.36 8.09 0.81
C GLY A 172 10.07 7.84 2.29
N ALA A 173 9.24 6.86 2.61
CA ALA A 173 8.96 6.50 4.00
C ALA A 173 10.19 6.02 4.80
N VAL A 174 11.24 5.57 4.10
CA VAL A 174 12.46 5.02 4.74
C VAL A 174 13.68 5.90 4.49
N MET A 175 13.87 6.40 3.28
CA MET A 175 15.11 7.04 2.84
C MET A 175 15.03 8.57 2.77
N LEU A 176 13.83 9.14 2.70
CA LEU A 176 13.65 10.56 2.44
C LEU A 176 14.37 11.48 3.43
N PRO A 177 14.36 11.25 4.76
CA PRO A 177 15.08 12.11 5.71
C PRO A 177 16.55 12.27 5.34
N SER A 178 17.26 11.16 5.17
CA SER A 178 18.68 11.17 4.83
C SER A 178 18.96 11.76 3.44
N LEU A 179 18.09 11.54 2.47
CA LEU A 179 18.24 12.12 1.12
C LEU A 179 18.06 13.63 1.14
N LEU A 180 17.09 14.13 1.92
CA LEU A 180 16.88 15.58 2.08
C LEU A 180 18.10 16.24 2.75
N GLU A 181 18.60 15.66 3.85
CA GLU A 181 19.79 16.15 4.54
C GLU A 181 21.01 16.18 3.62
N ASN A 182 21.27 15.11 2.87
CA ASN A 182 22.34 15.06 1.89
C ASN A 182 22.20 16.09 0.76
N ALA A 183 20.96 16.48 0.45
CA ALA A 183 20.66 17.52 -0.53
C ALA A 183 20.66 18.94 0.07
N GLY A 184 21.00 19.11 1.35
CA GLY A 184 20.99 20.39 2.04
C GLY A 184 19.61 20.89 2.43
N LEU A 185 18.61 20.00 2.49
CA LEU A 185 17.24 20.29 2.87
C LEU A 185 16.94 19.70 4.26
N PRO A 186 15.95 20.24 5.01
CA PRO A 186 15.57 19.67 6.30
C PRO A 186 15.03 18.24 6.16
N GLY A 187 15.66 17.29 6.86
CA GLY A 187 15.26 15.87 6.90
C GLY A 187 14.22 15.55 7.97
N ASP A 188 13.68 16.53 8.65
CA ASP A 188 12.65 16.38 9.67
C ASP A 188 11.26 16.08 9.05
N GLU A 189 10.27 15.86 9.91
CA GLU A 189 8.89 15.57 9.49
C GLU A 189 8.32 16.71 8.62
N ALA A 190 8.61 17.96 8.97
CA ALA A 190 8.16 19.13 8.21
C ALA A 190 8.81 19.17 6.81
N GLY A 191 10.09 18.82 6.70
CA GLY A 191 10.80 18.66 5.43
C GLY A 191 10.19 17.57 4.57
N GLY A 192 9.90 16.42 5.16
CA GLY A 192 9.22 15.32 4.50
C GLY A 192 7.82 15.70 3.98
N LYS A 193 7.04 16.42 4.77
CA LYS A 193 5.72 16.93 4.36
C LYS A 193 5.83 17.93 3.20
N ARG A 194 6.80 18.84 3.25
CA ARG A 194 7.06 19.79 2.14
C ARG A 194 7.45 19.05 0.85
N PHE A 195 8.26 18.01 0.94
CA PHE A 195 8.62 17.18 -0.22
C PHE A 195 7.40 16.49 -0.83
N ARG A 196 6.54 15.86 -0.03
CA ARG A 196 5.33 15.20 -0.52
C ARG A 196 4.36 16.19 -1.17
N ALA A 197 4.18 17.37 -0.58
CA ALA A 197 3.39 18.44 -1.18
C ALA A 197 3.99 18.92 -2.52
N TRP A 198 5.31 19.03 -2.62
CA TRP A 198 6.01 19.33 -3.87
C TRP A 198 5.80 18.22 -4.90
N LEU A 199 5.96 16.94 -4.51
CA LEU A 199 5.72 15.80 -5.39
C LEU A 199 4.29 15.79 -5.93
N ALA A 200 3.30 16.06 -5.07
CA ALA A 200 1.89 16.17 -5.48
C ALA A 200 1.70 17.22 -6.57
N ARG A 201 2.36 18.39 -6.44
CA ARG A 201 2.30 19.45 -7.47
C ARG A 201 2.95 19.01 -8.80
N VAL A 202 4.10 18.34 -8.73
CA VAL A 202 4.81 17.83 -9.93
C VAL A 202 3.95 16.78 -10.65
N LEU A 203 3.42 15.81 -9.90
CA LEU A 203 2.55 14.78 -10.46
C LEU A 203 1.29 15.39 -11.07
N ARG A 204 0.68 16.36 -10.40
CA ARG A 204 -0.50 17.05 -10.92
C ARG A 204 -0.19 17.82 -12.20
N ALA A 205 0.88 18.61 -12.21
CA ALA A 205 1.28 19.35 -13.40
C ALA A 205 1.47 18.42 -14.60
N HIS A 206 2.07 17.23 -14.38
CA HIS A 206 2.20 16.22 -15.41
C HIS A 206 0.85 15.61 -15.82
N LEU A 207 -0.01 15.29 -14.86
CA LEU A 207 -1.33 14.69 -15.11
C LEU A 207 -2.27 15.66 -15.87
N GLU A 208 -2.10 16.97 -15.72
CA GLU A 208 -2.90 18.01 -16.36
C GLU A 208 -2.31 18.52 -17.68
N ALA A 209 -1.03 18.22 -17.94
CA ALA A 209 -0.38 18.58 -19.18
C ALA A 209 -1.10 17.95 -20.39
N PRO A 210 -1.25 18.68 -21.51
CA PRO A 210 -1.77 18.09 -22.73
C PRO A 210 -0.86 16.93 -23.16
N ALA A 211 -1.48 15.85 -23.66
CA ALA A 211 -0.72 14.72 -24.16
C ALA A 211 0.30 15.22 -25.22
N PRO A 212 1.59 14.80 -25.14
CA PRO A 212 2.57 15.19 -26.14
C PRO A 212 2.08 14.79 -27.52
N SER A 213 2.27 15.67 -28.49
CA SER A 213 2.01 15.35 -29.90
C SER A 213 2.82 14.12 -30.24
N ALA A 214 2.19 13.11 -30.83
CA ALA A 214 2.93 11.95 -31.31
C ALA A 214 3.98 12.41 -32.32
N PRO A 215 5.21 11.85 -32.26
CA PRO A 215 6.24 12.16 -33.28
C PRO A 215 5.80 11.77 -34.67
#